data_fca2a7793460fbd913b7932999040bd9
#
_entry.id   fca2a7793460fbd913b7932999040bd9
#
_cell.length_a   1.000
_cell.length_b   1.000
_cell.length_c   1.000
_cell.angle_alpha   90.00
_cell.angle_beta   90.00
_cell.angle_gamma   90.00
#
_symmetry.space_group_name_H-M   'P 1'
#
loop_
_entity.id
_entity.type
_entity.pdbx_description
1 polymer ?
#
loop_
_entity_poly.entity_id
_entity_poly.type
_entity_poly.pdbx_seq_one_letter_code
_entity_poly.pdbx_strand_id
1 'polypeptide(L)'
;MFAVISLFATVNLAQAEEPRPDKFGLLIGGYTLARYSSNISQTEPDLGAGISISPEDTLGLDIENTVLRIEGYYRFRPKHALTYAWYGINSTGNKIIDNEFEWVDPGGNPITIPIDAQVTSSLDYDIFKVGYLWSFHHTDKVELGVGTGLHITRLAVGLDASITAPPNQPLQNVDTTVPLPVFSVVLNYHVTPKFLWYLKTEAFVLKFDDWTGSYRDTTLGMEYRAWKHVALGAGLSSNALEIEEDDLNYQLRFNNTISGALLYVATYF
;
A
#
# COMPACT_ATOMS: atom_id res chain seq x y z
N MET A 1 -40.61 18.51 -2.92
CA MET A 1 -40.40 19.93 -2.62
C MET A 1 -39.51 19.97 -1.36
N PHE A 2 -38.18 19.92 -1.54
CA PHE A 2 -37.21 19.92 -0.45
C PHE A 2 -36.59 21.32 -0.39
N ALA A 3 -36.75 21.97 0.74
CA ALA A 3 -36.20 23.30 1.01
C ALA A 3 -34.71 23.14 1.40
N VAL A 4 -33.81 23.71 0.60
CA VAL A 4 -32.39 23.87 0.92
C VAL A 4 -32.27 25.11 1.82
N ILE A 5 -31.92 24.91 3.10
CA ILE A 5 -31.63 26.00 4.01
C ILE A 5 -30.18 26.42 3.81
N SER A 6 -29.96 27.56 3.17
CA SER A 6 -28.67 28.22 3.04
C SER A 6 -28.35 28.99 4.31
N LEU A 7 -27.45 28.47 5.13
CA LEU A 7 -26.92 29.19 6.31
C LEU A 7 -25.65 29.94 5.88
N PHE A 8 -25.76 31.20 5.50
CA PHE A 8 -24.63 32.13 5.38
C PHE A 8 -24.30 32.69 6.78
N ALA A 9 -23.25 32.16 7.38
CA ALA A 9 -22.65 32.80 8.56
C ALA A 9 -21.59 33.81 8.07
N THR A 10 -21.85 35.09 8.32
CA THR A 10 -20.87 36.19 8.15
C THR A 10 -19.80 36.05 9.21
N VAL A 11 -18.60 35.67 8.86
CA VAL A 11 -17.44 35.65 9.74
C VAL A 11 -16.73 36.97 9.62
N ASN A 12 -16.69 37.75 10.73
CA ASN A 12 -15.81 38.91 10.88
C ASN A 12 -14.36 38.48 10.71
N LEU A 13 -13.69 39.02 9.71
CA LEU A 13 -12.25 38.89 9.45
C LEU A 13 -11.49 39.78 10.46
N ALA A 14 -11.26 39.29 11.69
CA ALA A 14 -10.09 39.72 12.42
C ALA A 14 -8.88 39.15 11.64
N GLN A 15 -7.95 40.01 11.22
CA GLN A 15 -6.65 39.63 10.66
C GLN A 15 -5.89 38.84 11.75
N ALA A 16 -6.11 37.56 11.83
CA ALA A 16 -5.25 36.65 12.56
C ALA A 16 -3.98 36.49 11.70
N GLU A 17 -2.83 36.69 12.32
CA GLU A 17 -1.52 36.35 11.77
C GLU A 17 -1.64 34.96 11.13
N GLU A 18 -1.33 34.84 9.83
CA GLU A 18 -1.46 33.54 9.12
C GLU A 18 -0.68 32.48 9.90
N PRO A 19 -1.33 31.42 10.35
CA PRO A 19 -0.64 30.37 11.09
C PRO A 19 0.44 29.80 10.17
N ARG A 20 1.69 29.94 10.57
CA ARG A 20 2.80 29.34 9.81
C ARG A 20 2.58 27.82 9.80
N PRO A 21 2.54 27.19 8.63
CA PRO A 21 2.36 25.74 8.57
C PRO A 21 3.48 25.04 9.36
N ASP A 22 3.13 24.00 10.09
CA ASP A 22 4.11 23.20 10.83
C ASP A 22 5.22 22.75 9.87
N LYS A 23 6.49 22.92 10.30
CA LYS A 23 7.65 22.58 9.48
C LYS A 23 7.91 21.08 9.43
N PHE A 24 7.57 20.39 10.50
CA PHE A 24 7.81 18.98 10.64
C PHE A 24 6.57 18.29 11.16
N GLY A 25 6.20 17.19 10.55
CA GLY A 25 5.15 16.29 11.00
C GLY A 25 5.67 14.85 11.03
N LEU A 26 5.38 14.16 12.11
CA LEU A 26 5.66 12.73 12.26
C LEU A 26 4.40 12.03 12.78
N LEU A 27 4.02 10.99 12.09
CA LEU A 27 2.90 10.10 12.39
C LEU A 27 3.44 8.71 12.69
N ILE A 28 3.00 8.12 13.79
CA ILE A 28 3.30 6.74 14.16
C ILE A 28 2.00 6.06 14.55
N GLY A 29 1.71 4.93 13.91
CA GLY A 29 0.43 4.25 14.15
C GLY A 29 0.45 2.77 13.82
N GLY A 30 -0.66 2.13 14.14
CA GLY A 30 -0.99 0.78 13.73
C GLY A 30 -1.85 0.80 12.47
N TYR A 31 -1.45 0.05 11.48
CA TYR A 31 -2.22 -0.25 10.28
C TYR A 31 -2.76 -1.67 10.38
N THR A 32 -4.06 -1.79 10.66
CA THR A 32 -4.74 -3.08 10.77
C THR A 32 -5.28 -3.47 9.41
N LEU A 33 -4.79 -4.56 8.88
CA LEU A 33 -5.19 -5.12 7.59
C LEU A 33 -6.58 -5.73 7.72
N ALA A 34 -7.53 -5.25 6.93
CA ALA A 34 -8.91 -5.75 6.91
C ALA A 34 -9.18 -6.65 5.70
N ARG A 35 -8.43 -6.44 4.63
CA ARG A 35 -8.47 -7.26 3.42
C ARG A 35 -7.08 -7.28 2.80
N TYR A 36 -6.64 -8.45 2.51
CA TYR A 36 -5.54 -8.74 1.61
C TYR A 36 -6.09 -9.64 0.51
N SER A 37 -5.74 -9.38 -0.72
CA SER A 37 -6.08 -10.24 -1.85
C SER A 37 -4.90 -10.21 -2.80
N SER A 38 -4.27 -11.33 -2.95
CA SER A 38 -3.20 -11.53 -3.93
C SER A 38 -3.61 -12.65 -4.89
N ASN A 39 -3.34 -12.44 -6.15
CA ASN A 39 -3.63 -13.42 -7.19
C ASN A 39 -2.47 -13.43 -8.20
N ILE A 40 -1.96 -14.61 -8.45
CA ILE A 40 -0.98 -14.87 -9.51
C ILE A 40 -1.69 -15.76 -10.53
N SER A 41 -1.81 -15.30 -11.77
CA SER A 41 -2.38 -16.10 -12.84
C SER A 41 -1.41 -16.16 -14.02
N GLN A 42 -1.23 -17.34 -14.55
CA GLN A 42 -0.50 -17.61 -15.78
C GLN A 42 -1.45 -18.27 -16.76
N THR A 43 -1.58 -17.70 -17.95
CA THR A 43 -2.46 -18.23 -19.01
C THR A 43 -1.64 -18.46 -20.26
N GLU A 44 -1.83 -19.60 -20.90
CA GLU A 44 -1.31 -19.86 -22.24
C GLU A 44 -2.31 -19.32 -23.28
N PRO A 45 -1.92 -18.34 -24.13
CA PRO A 45 -2.83 -17.70 -25.08
C PRO A 45 -3.49 -18.69 -26.05
N ASP A 46 -2.76 -19.71 -26.48
CA ASP A 46 -3.23 -20.67 -27.49
C ASP A 46 -4.20 -21.72 -26.93
N LEU A 47 -4.14 -22.03 -25.63
CA LEU A 47 -4.97 -23.06 -25.00
C LEU A 47 -6.13 -22.48 -24.18
N GLY A 48 -6.09 -21.20 -23.83
CA GLY A 48 -7.07 -20.56 -22.95
C GLY A 48 -7.12 -21.19 -21.55
N ALA A 49 -6.14 -22.02 -21.20
CA ALA A 49 -6.01 -22.66 -19.90
C ALA A 49 -5.00 -21.88 -19.06
N GLY A 50 -5.34 -21.62 -17.81
CA GLY A 50 -4.48 -20.87 -16.90
C GLY A 50 -4.58 -21.39 -15.47
N ILE A 51 -3.53 -21.17 -14.71
CA ILE A 51 -3.45 -21.44 -13.28
C ILE A 51 -3.61 -20.11 -12.54
N SER A 52 -4.47 -20.10 -11.53
CA SER A 52 -4.63 -18.95 -10.62
C SER A 52 -4.39 -19.42 -9.19
N ILE A 53 -3.44 -18.78 -8.51
CA ILE A 53 -3.06 -19.10 -7.14
C ILE A 53 -3.36 -17.90 -6.25
N SER A 54 -4.15 -18.12 -5.20
CA SER A 54 -4.31 -17.18 -4.10
C SER A 54 -3.38 -17.58 -2.95
N PRO A 55 -2.40 -16.77 -2.58
CA PRO A 55 -1.49 -17.12 -1.48
C PRO A 55 -2.19 -17.40 -0.14
N GLU A 56 -3.28 -16.71 0.14
CA GLU A 56 -4.07 -16.93 1.36
C GLU A 56 -4.77 -18.30 1.34
N ASP A 57 -5.53 -18.56 0.27
CA ASP A 57 -6.33 -19.76 0.16
C ASP A 57 -5.46 -21.00 -0.12
N THR A 58 -4.46 -20.84 -0.97
CA THR A 58 -3.62 -21.96 -1.44
C THR A 58 -2.43 -22.22 -0.51
N LEU A 59 -1.83 -21.18 0.07
CA LEU A 59 -0.62 -21.28 0.87
C LEU A 59 -0.84 -21.04 2.36
N GLY A 60 -2.07 -20.69 2.77
CA GLY A 60 -2.43 -20.50 4.18
C GLY A 60 -1.74 -19.33 4.87
N LEU A 61 -1.34 -18.28 4.10
CA LEU A 61 -0.78 -17.07 4.67
C LEU A 61 -1.82 -16.36 5.56
N ASP A 62 -1.49 -16.17 6.83
CA ASP A 62 -2.33 -15.41 7.77
C ASP A 62 -1.88 -13.93 7.74
N ILE A 63 -2.74 -13.09 7.16
CA ILE A 63 -2.42 -11.68 6.91
C ILE A 63 -3.25 -10.72 7.77
N GLU A 64 -4.05 -11.23 8.70
CA GLU A 64 -4.81 -10.42 9.65
C GLU A 64 -3.91 -9.86 10.76
N ASN A 65 -2.95 -9.00 10.40
CA ASN A 65 -2.02 -8.41 11.36
C ASN A 65 -2.09 -6.89 11.37
N THR A 66 -1.89 -6.32 12.55
CA THR A 66 -1.63 -4.89 12.70
C THR A 66 -0.14 -4.64 12.57
N VAL A 67 0.23 -3.84 11.58
CA VAL A 67 1.62 -3.48 11.29
C VAL A 67 1.92 -2.05 11.71
N LEU A 68 3.17 -1.80 12.11
CA LEU A 68 3.64 -0.46 12.41
C LEU A 68 3.75 0.34 11.11
N ARG A 69 3.17 1.55 11.11
CA ARG A 69 3.30 2.52 10.01
C ARG A 69 3.85 3.83 10.55
N ILE A 70 4.90 4.31 9.91
CA ILE A 70 5.55 5.58 10.22
C ILE A 70 5.46 6.45 8.98
N GLU A 71 4.94 7.67 9.11
CA GLU A 71 4.89 8.65 8.03
C GLU A 71 5.31 10.01 8.55
N GLY A 72 5.71 10.88 7.64
CA GLY A 72 5.97 12.26 8.01
C GLY A 72 6.37 13.13 6.85
N TYR A 73 6.63 14.38 7.19
CA TYR A 73 7.12 15.37 6.24
C TYR A 73 8.06 16.37 6.90
N TYR A 74 8.90 16.97 6.05
CA TYR A 74 9.69 18.13 6.39
C TYR A 74 9.44 19.25 5.39
N ARG A 75 8.80 20.34 5.82
CA ARG A 75 8.45 21.51 5.01
C ARG A 75 9.58 22.53 5.08
N PHE A 76 10.41 22.56 4.04
CA PHE A 76 11.56 23.46 3.95
C PHE A 76 11.17 24.86 3.43
N ARG A 77 10.01 25.00 2.78
CA ARG A 77 9.34 26.26 2.42
C ARG A 77 7.84 26.13 2.64
N PRO A 78 7.09 27.25 2.76
CA PRO A 78 5.64 27.19 3.05
C PRO A 78 4.82 26.28 2.15
N LYS A 79 5.21 26.16 0.87
CA LYS A 79 4.52 25.34 -0.14
C LYS A 79 5.29 24.10 -0.58
N HIS A 80 6.44 23.80 0.04
CA HIS A 80 7.32 22.73 -0.43
C HIS A 80 7.75 21.85 0.73
N ALA A 81 7.49 20.56 0.62
CA ALA A 81 7.83 19.56 1.62
C ALA A 81 8.51 18.33 1.00
N LEU A 82 9.40 17.73 1.78
CA LEU A 82 9.83 16.34 1.59
C LEU A 82 8.90 15.47 2.41
N THR A 83 8.47 14.35 1.86
CA THR A 83 7.60 13.37 2.52
C THR A 83 8.34 12.05 2.65
N TYR A 84 8.04 11.29 3.69
CA TYR A 84 8.55 9.96 3.88
C TYR A 84 7.50 9.07 4.55
N ALA A 85 7.56 7.78 4.27
CA ALA A 85 6.78 6.77 4.96
C ALA A 85 7.52 5.44 4.96
N TRP A 86 7.23 4.63 5.98
CA TRP A 86 7.69 3.25 6.07
C TRP A 86 6.64 2.39 6.76
N TYR A 87 6.41 1.22 6.22
CA TYR A 87 5.69 0.13 6.86
C TYR A 87 6.10 -1.19 6.25
N GLY A 88 6.05 -2.27 7.06
CA GLY A 88 6.36 -3.62 6.63
C GLY A 88 5.23 -4.57 7.00
N ILE A 89 4.94 -5.53 6.14
CA ILE A 89 3.98 -6.60 6.34
C ILE A 89 4.76 -7.90 6.31
N ASN A 90 4.72 -8.66 7.42
CA ASN A 90 5.34 -9.96 7.52
C ASN A 90 4.24 -10.98 7.80
N SER A 91 4.22 -12.05 7.04
CA SER A 91 3.27 -13.14 7.21
C SER A 91 3.95 -14.49 7.03
N THR A 92 3.50 -15.46 7.79
CA THR A 92 3.91 -16.87 7.63
C THR A 92 2.68 -17.74 7.63
N GLY A 93 2.69 -18.79 6.81
CA GLY A 93 1.60 -19.74 6.73
C GLY A 93 2.09 -21.19 6.75
N ASN A 94 1.25 -22.06 7.25
CA ASN A 94 1.42 -23.50 7.15
C ASN A 94 0.09 -24.12 6.72
N LYS A 95 0.11 -24.84 5.61
CA LYS A 95 -1.08 -25.50 5.09
C LYS A 95 -0.79 -26.91 4.65
N ILE A 96 -1.74 -27.80 4.90
CA ILE A 96 -1.79 -29.13 4.29
C ILE A 96 -2.58 -28.97 2.99
N ILE A 97 -2.01 -29.44 1.89
CA ILE A 97 -2.58 -29.28 0.54
C ILE A 97 -3.76 -30.24 0.35
N ASP A 98 -4.91 -29.67 0.03
CA ASP A 98 -6.15 -30.42 -0.18
C ASP A 98 -6.32 -30.94 -1.62
N ASN A 99 -5.66 -30.28 -2.60
CA ASN A 99 -5.72 -30.66 -4.00
C ASN A 99 -4.31 -30.58 -4.60
N GLU A 100 -3.92 -31.61 -5.34
CA GLU A 100 -2.67 -31.63 -6.10
C GLU A 100 -2.62 -30.45 -7.08
N PHE A 101 -1.45 -29.77 -7.17
CA PHE A 101 -1.21 -28.76 -8.17
C PHE A 101 0.24 -28.80 -8.66
N GLU A 102 0.46 -28.31 -9.87
CA GLU A 102 1.80 -28.14 -10.42
C GLU A 102 2.35 -26.73 -10.12
N TRP A 103 3.60 -26.68 -9.72
CA TRP A 103 4.38 -25.47 -9.52
C TRP A 103 5.56 -25.44 -10.45
N VAL A 104 5.88 -24.29 -11.05
CA VAL A 104 7.08 -24.15 -11.88
C VAL A 104 8.16 -23.49 -11.04
N ASP A 105 9.30 -24.17 -10.86
CA ASP A 105 10.44 -23.63 -10.12
C ASP A 105 11.12 -22.47 -10.90
N PRO A 106 12.00 -21.69 -10.25
CA PRO A 106 12.74 -20.61 -10.92
C PRO A 106 13.61 -21.07 -12.11
N GLY A 107 13.88 -22.36 -12.20
CA GLY A 107 14.62 -22.99 -13.32
C GLY A 107 13.72 -23.37 -14.49
N GLY A 108 12.40 -23.13 -14.38
CA GLY A 108 11.42 -23.50 -15.40
C GLY A 108 10.98 -24.97 -15.36
N ASN A 109 11.28 -25.71 -14.27
CA ASN A 109 10.90 -27.10 -14.16
C ASN A 109 9.56 -27.25 -13.43
N PRO A 110 8.60 -28.05 -13.93
CA PRO A 110 7.36 -28.33 -13.23
C PRO A 110 7.62 -29.24 -12.03
N ILE A 111 7.10 -28.85 -10.87
CA ILE A 111 7.11 -29.63 -9.62
C ILE A 111 5.66 -29.91 -9.22
N THR A 112 5.30 -31.16 -9.08
CA THR A 112 3.98 -31.56 -8.59
C THR A 112 3.97 -31.52 -7.06
N ILE A 113 3.07 -30.72 -6.50
CA ILE A 113 2.79 -30.67 -5.06
C ILE A 113 1.62 -31.61 -4.78
N PRO A 114 1.86 -32.77 -4.14
CA PRO A 114 0.82 -33.78 -3.95
C PRO A 114 -0.16 -33.37 -2.84
N ILE A 115 -1.32 -34.02 -2.85
CA ILE A 115 -2.27 -33.98 -1.72
C ILE A 115 -1.54 -34.42 -0.45
N ASP A 116 -1.93 -33.84 0.69
CA ASP A 116 -1.35 -34.05 2.03
C ASP A 116 0.09 -33.53 2.19
N ALA A 117 0.67 -32.89 1.20
CA ALA A 117 1.95 -32.17 1.38
C ALA A 117 1.77 -31.02 2.36
N GLN A 118 2.69 -30.87 3.31
CA GLN A 118 2.74 -29.70 4.17
C GLN A 118 3.56 -28.61 3.47
N VAL A 119 2.91 -27.47 3.21
CA VAL A 119 3.54 -26.28 2.64
C VAL A 119 3.71 -25.25 3.73
N THR A 120 4.93 -24.74 3.87
CA THR A 120 5.26 -23.57 4.71
C THR A 120 5.55 -22.40 3.78
N SER A 121 4.86 -21.29 4.00
CA SER A 121 5.01 -20.08 3.21
C SER A 121 5.41 -18.90 4.09
N SER A 122 6.17 -17.97 3.52
CA SER A 122 6.53 -16.70 4.16
C SER A 122 6.42 -15.56 3.15
N LEU A 123 6.00 -14.41 3.63
CA LEU A 123 5.91 -13.16 2.88
C LEU A 123 6.48 -12.04 3.74
N ASP A 124 7.52 -11.38 3.24
CA ASP A 124 8.03 -10.11 3.76
C ASP A 124 7.82 -9.04 2.69
N TYR A 125 7.06 -8.01 3.03
CA TYR A 125 6.73 -6.92 2.13
C TYR A 125 6.99 -5.60 2.82
N ASP A 126 8.16 -4.99 2.54
CA ASP A 126 8.58 -3.72 3.09
C ASP A 126 8.42 -2.60 2.07
N ILE A 127 7.82 -1.50 2.49
CA ILE A 127 7.66 -0.30 1.67
C ILE A 127 8.34 0.88 2.35
N PHE A 128 9.32 1.45 1.70
CA PHE A 128 9.91 2.73 2.04
C PHE A 128 9.57 3.76 0.98
N LYS A 129 8.96 4.88 1.40
CA LYS A 129 8.53 5.96 0.51
C LYS A 129 9.34 7.21 0.81
N VAL A 130 9.78 7.88 -0.24
CA VAL A 130 10.36 9.22 -0.18
C VAL A 130 9.80 10.05 -1.32
N GLY A 131 9.42 11.30 -1.03
CA GLY A 131 8.78 12.14 -2.05
C GLY A 131 8.96 13.62 -1.81
N TYR A 132 8.55 14.36 -2.80
CA TYR A 132 8.45 15.80 -2.78
C TYR A 132 7.00 16.20 -3.03
N LEU A 133 6.49 17.12 -2.21
CA LEU A 133 5.14 17.68 -2.30
C LEU A 133 5.20 19.19 -2.55
N TRP A 134 4.48 19.64 -3.56
CA TRP A 134 4.22 21.05 -3.82
C TRP A 134 2.75 21.38 -3.52
N SER A 135 2.52 22.17 -2.47
CA SER A 135 1.19 22.67 -2.09
C SER A 135 0.90 23.93 -2.91
N PHE A 136 0.32 23.77 -4.11
CA PHE A 136 0.01 24.87 -5.03
C PHE A 136 -1.11 25.78 -4.49
N HIS A 137 -2.00 25.24 -3.67
CA HIS A 137 -3.00 26.00 -2.93
C HIS A 137 -2.87 25.66 -1.45
N HIS A 138 -2.61 26.67 -0.63
CA HIS A 138 -2.41 26.50 0.82
C HIS A 138 -3.01 27.71 1.54
N THR A 139 -4.10 27.45 2.27
CA THR A 139 -4.81 28.40 3.10
C THR A 139 -5.01 27.79 4.48
N ASP A 140 -5.55 28.52 5.44
CA ASP A 140 -5.88 28.03 6.78
C ASP A 140 -6.88 26.86 6.78
N LYS A 141 -7.71 26.76 5.73
CA LYS A 141 -8.76 25.73 5.63
C LYS A 141 -8.43 24.62 4.67
N VAL A 142 -7.75 24.92 3.57
CA VAL A 142 -7.54 23.97 2.48
C VAL A 142 -6.10 23.99 2.04
N GLU A 143 -5.49 22.82 1.98
CA GLU A 143 -4.24 22.59 1.28
C GLU A 143 -4.48 21.59 0.15
N LEU A 144 -4.12 22.00 -1.07
CA LEU A 144 -4.08 21.14 -2.25
C LEU A 144 -2.63 21.04 -2.72
N GLY A 145 -2.16 19.82 -2.87
CA GLY A 145 -0.81 19.55 -3.27
C GLY A 145 -0.72 18.47 -4.33
N VAL A 146 0.33 18.57 -5.13
CA VAL A 146 0.77 17.53 -6.05
C VAL A 146 2.22 17.20 -5.76
N GLY A 147 2.60 15.96 -5.98
CA GLY A 147 3.95 15.52 -5.67
C GLY A 147 4.44 14.42 -6.59
N THR A 148 5.71 14.10 -6.39
CA THR A 148 6.35 12.95 -7.01
C THR A 148 7.28 12.29 -6.00
N GLY A 149 7.51 10.99 -6.15
CA GLY A 149 8.34 10.25 -5.22
C GLY A 149 8.78 8.90 -5.75
N LEU A 150 9.48 8.19 -4.90
CA LEU A 150 9.88 6.80 -5.10
C LEU A 150 9.31 5.95 -3.96
N HIS A 151 8.67 4.87 -4.32
CA HIS A 151 8.36 3.77 -3.41
C HIS A 151 9.39 2.67 -3.63
N ILE A 152 10.24 2.45 -2.66
CA ILE A 152 11.22 1.38 -2.67
C ILE A 152 10.55 0.21 -1.98
N THR A 153 10.09 -0.75 -2.78
CA THR A 153 9.35 -1.93 -2.31
C THR A 153 10.27 -3.13 -2.35
N ARG A 154 10.50 -3.73 -1.19
CA ARG A 154 11.15 -5.03 -1.07
C ARG A 154 10.07 -6.09 -0.90
N LEU A 155 10.12 -7.10 -1.75
CA LEU A 155 9.26 -8.28 -1.69
C LEU A 155 10.14 -9.51 -1.54
N ALA A 156 10.01 -10.23 -0.42
CA ALA A 156 10.60 -11.53 -0.24
C ALA A 156 9.49 -12.57 -0.03
N VAL A 157 9.49 -13.61 -0.84
CA VAL A 157 8.54 -14.73 -0.76
C VAL A 157 9.32 -16.01 -0.59
N GLY A 158 9.03 -16.76 0.46
CA GLY A 158 9.56 -18.10 0.70
C GLY A 158 8.45 -19.14 0.58
N LEU A 159 8.73 -20.23 -0.09
CA LEU A 159 7.84 -21.38 -0.21
C LEU A 159 8.65 -22.66 -0.05
N ASP A 160 8.31 -23.44 0.97
CA ASP A 160 8.89 -24.73 1.27
C ASP A 160 7.80 -25.80 1.31
N ALA A 161 7.99 -26.92 0.61
CA ALA A 161 7.07 -28.05 0.70
C ALA A 161 7.79 -29.29 1.22
N SER A 162 7.16 -29.97 2.17
CA SER A 162 7.57 -31.29 2.63
C SER A 162 7.00 -32.34 1.68
N ILE A 163 7.79 -32.73 0.69
CA ILE A 163 7.46 -33.83 -0.22
C ILE A 163 8.28 -35.06 0.16
N THR A 164 7.68 -36.24 -0.06
CA THR A 164 8.23 -37.51 0.45
C THR A 164 9.55 -37.94 -0.24
N ALA A 165 9.99 -37.28 -1.32
CA ALA A 165 11.27 -37.54 -1.98
C ALA A 165 11.64 -36.48 -3.02
N PRO A 166 12.84 -35.85 -2.95
CA PRO A 166 13.77 -35.77 -1.82
C PRO A 166 13.27 -34.80 -0.74
N PRO A 167 13.56 -35.03 0.54
CA PRO A 167 13.04 -34.21 1.64
C PRO A 167 13.64 -32.80 1.60
N ASN A 168 12.76 -31.79 1.81
CA ASN A 168 13.10 -30.39 2.05
C ASN A 168 13.86 -29.68 0.90
N GLN A 169 13.32 -29.67 -0.29
CA GLN A 169 13.76 -28.70 -1.27
C GLN A 169 12.96 -27.39 -1.13
N PRO A 170 13.62 -26.23 -0.99
CA PRO A 170 12.94 -24.96 -1.10
C PRO A 170 12.33 -24.88 -2.51
N LEU A 171 11.01 -24.74 -2.59
CA LEU A 171 10.31 -24.64 -3.88
C LEU A 171 10.59 -23.29 -4.52
N GLN A 172 10.70 -22.24 -3.70
CA GLN A 172 10.99 -20.89 -4.18
C GLN A 172 11.46 -19.98 -3.05
N ASN A 173 12.51 -19.19 -3.33
CA ASN A 173 12.86 -18.02 -2.54
C ASN A 173 13.08 -16.87 -3.53
N VAL A 174 12.23 -15.86 -3.46
CA VAL A 174 12.36 -14.63 -4.24
C VAL A 174 12.63 -13.50 -3.27
N ASP A 175 13.68 -12.74 -3.47
CA ASP A 175 13.98 -11.49 -2.76
C ASP A 175 14.30 -10.43 -3.82
N THR A 176 13.40 -9.49 -4.00
CA THR A 176 13.56 -8.43 -5.00
C THR A 176 13.24 -7.07 -4.41
N THR A 177 13.93 -6.05 -4.88
CA THR A 177 13.68 -4.66 -4.50
C THR A 177 13.43 -3.83 -5.75
N VAL A 178 12.25 -3.23 -5.82
CA VAL A 178 11.81 -2.46 -6.98
C VAL A 178 11.55 -1.02 -6.58
N PRO A 179 12.23 -0.03 -7.20
CA PRO A 179 11.90 1.38 -7.06
C PRO A 179 10.74 1.73 -8.01
N LEU A 180 9.61 2.16 -7.46
CA LEU A 180 8.42 2.56 -8.21
C LEU A 180 8.30 4.09 -8.17
N PRO A 181 8.47 4.81 -9.30
CA PRO A 181 8.20 6.24 -9.35
C PRO A 181 6.70 6.47 -9.23
N VAL A 182 6.28 7.42 -8.40
CA VAL A 182 4.86 7.71 -8.17
C VAL A 182 4.58 9.20 -8.30
N PHE A 183 3.34 9.50 -8.69
CA PHE A 183 2.75 10.83 -8.59
C PHE A 183 1.74 10.84 -7.47
N SER A 184 1.69 11.93 -6.70
CA SER A 184 0.80 12.07 -5.57
C SER A 184 -0.11 13.30 -5.69
N VAL A 185 -1.31 13.16 -5.15
CA VAL A 185 -2.26 14.24 -4.93
C VAL A 185 -2.66 14.23 -3.46
N VAL A 186 -2.64 15.41 -2.83
CA VAL A 186 -2.99 15.58 -1.43
C VAL A 186 -4.06 16.66 -1.30
N LEU A 187 -5.09 16.36 -0.54
CA LEU A 187 -6.10 17.31 -0.07
C LEU A 187 -6.14 17.25 1.45
N ASN A 188 -5.88 18.37 2.10
CA ASN A 188 -6.11 18.55 3.52
C ASN A 188 -7.22 19.60 3.70
N TYR A 189 -8.26 19.26 4.48
CA TYR A 189 -9.38 20.15 4.76
C TYR A 189 -9.58 20.34 6.27
N HIS A 190 -9.22 21.51 6.78
CA HIS A 190 -9.41 21.91 8.17
C HIS A 190 -10.86 22.34 8.38
N VAL A 191 -11.69 21.46 8.93
CA VAL A 191 -13.07 21.78 9.32
C VAL A 191 -13.07 22.82 10.44
N THR A 192 -12.14 22.65 11.38
CA THR A 192 -11.82 23.58 12.46
C THR A 192 -10.30 23.63 12.65
N PRO A 193 -9.74 24.59 13.42
CA PRO A 193 -8.31 24.61 13.72
C PRO A 193 -7.78 23.33 14.39
N LYS A 194 -8.68 22.49 14.94
CA LYS A 194 -8.33 21.24 15.60
C LYS A 194 -8.72 19.98 14.84
N PHE A 195 -9.56 20.08 13.82
CA PHE A 195 -10.11 18.92 13.12
C PHE A 195 -9.85 19.01 11.63
N LEU A 196 -9.15 18.01 11.13
CA LEU A 196 -8.70 17.86 9.74
C LEU A 196 -9.32 16.61 9.11
N TRP A 197 -9.82 16.74 7.88
CA TRP A 197 -10.00 15.63 6.94
C TRP A 197 -8.88 15.68 5.92
N TYR A 198 -8.35 14.52 5.54
CA TYR A 198 -7.36 14.45 4.48
C TYR A 198 -7.62 13.29 3.52
N LEU A 199 -7.26 13.52 2.28
CA LEU A 199 -7.19 12.52 1.23
C LEU A 199 -5.78 12.59 0.62
N LYS A 200 -5.11 11.46 0.60
CA LYS A 200 -3.83 11.29 -0.05
C LYS A 200 -3.95 10.15 -1.04
N THR A 201 -3.57 10.37 -2.29
CA THR A 201 -3.49 9.31 -3.28
C THR A 201 -2.16 9.38 -4.02
N GLU A 202 -1.56 8.23 -4.24
CA GLU A 202 -0.32 8.04 -4.96
C GLU A 202 -0.60 7.03 -6.06
N ALA A 203 -0.13 7.30 -7.27
CA ALA A 203 -0.37 6.41 -8.40
C ALA A 203 0.80 6.44 -9.37
N PHE A 204 0.99 5.33 -10.05
CA PHE A 204 1.89 5.24 -11.17
C PHE A 204 1.34 4.21 -12.17
N VAL A 205 1.61 4.42 -13.43
CA VAL A 205 1.39 3.44 -14.51
C VAL A 205 2.60 3.46 -15.42
N LEU A 206 3.17 2.31 -15.67
CA LEU A 206 4.28 2.13 -16.59
C LEU A 206 3.93 1.04 -17.58
N LYS A 207 4.19 1.32 -18.86
CA LYS A 207 4.20 0.31 -19.90
C LYS A 207 5.59 0.33 -20.57
N PHE A 208 6.24 -0.80 -20.55
CA PHE A 208 7.57 -0.97 -21.13
C PHE A 208 7.67 -2.34 -21.76
N ASP A 209 7.79 -2.36 -23.10
CA ASP A 209 7.80 -3.57 -23.91
C ASP A 209 6.54 -4.41 -23.63
N ASP A 210 6.69 -5.66 -23.26
CA ASP A 210 5.61 -6.60 -22.94
C ASP A 210 5.10 -6.48 -21.48
N TRP A 211 5.72 -5.57 -20.70
CA TRP A 211 5.36 -5.34 -19.29
C TRP A 211 4.44 -4.14 -19.11
N THR A 212 3.37 -4.33 -18.38
CA THR A 212 2.50 -3.25 -17.87
C THR A 212 2.43 -3.33 -16.37
N GLY A 213 2.76 -2.24 -15.67
CA GLY A 213 2.65 -2.13 -14.23
C GLY A 213 1.79 -0.96 -13.82
N SER A 214 0.91 -1.15 -12.86
CA SER A 214 0.14 -0.10 -12.22
C SER A 214 0.20 -0.19 -10.71
N TYR A 215 0.26 0.96 -10.06
CA TYR A 215 0.25 1.08 -8.62
C TYR A 215 -0.67 2.21 -8.19
N ARG A 216 -1.44 1.98 -7.14
CA ARG A 216 -2.28 2.99 -6.51
C ARG A 216 -2.29 2.78 -5.00
N ASP A 217 -2.03 3.84 -4.25
CA ASP A 217 -2.20 3.90 -2.80
C ASP A 217 -3.11 5.08 -2.46
N THR A 218 -4.18 4.86 -1.75
CA THR A 218 -5.15 5.90 -1.37
C THR A 218 -5.45 5.80 0.11
N THR A 219 -5.28 6.89 0.83
CA THR A 219 -5.65 7.02 2.24
C THR A 219 -6.61 8.18 2.41
N LEU A 220 -7.77 7.88 2.99
CA LEU A 220 -8.74 8.85 3.48
C LEU A 220 -8.74 8.82 5.00
N GLY A 221 -8.56 9.95 5.64
CA GLY A 221 -8.49 9.98 7.10
C GLY A 221 -8.98 11.27 7.72
N MET A 222 -9.00 11.24 9.03
CA MET A 222 -9.32 12.36 9.87
C MET A 222 -8.34 12.44 11.03
N GLU A 223 -8.14 13.65 11.52
CA GLU A 223 -7.21 13.94 12.60
C GLU A 223 -7.80 14.99 13.54
N TYR A 224 -7.61 14.78 14.82
CA TYR A 224 -7.97 15.72 15.87
C TYR A 224 -6.74 16.15 16.64
N ARG A 225 -6.37 17.44 16.56
CA ARG A 225 -5.28 18.07 17.32
C ARG A 225 -5.71 18.26 18.76
N ALA A 226 -5.42 17.24 19.59
CA ALA A 226 -5.80 17.22 20.99
C ALA A 226 -4.99 18.24 21.81
N TRP A 227 -3.69 18.39 21.49
CA TRP A 227 -2.76 19.33 22.13
C TRP A 227 -2.02 20.16 21.07
N LYS A 228 -1.25 21.15 21.53
CA LYS A 228 -0.53 22.08 20.64
C LYS A 228 0.31 21.38 19.57
N HIS A 229 0.99 20.31 19.95
CA HIS A 229 1.93 19.59 19.10
C HIS A 229 1.54 18.13 18.83
N VAL A 230 0.39 17.68 19.36
CA VAL A 230 0.00 16.27 19.25
C VAL A 230 -1.44 16.15 18.77
N ALA A 231 -1.62 15.28 17.82
CA ALA A 231 -2.92 14.91 17.27
C ALA A 231 -3.14 13.40 17.34
N LEU A 232 -4.41 13.01 17.35
CA LEU A 232 -4.89 11.64 17.23
C LEU A 232 -5.59 11.51 15.89
N GLY A 233 -5.29 10.48 15.14
CA GLY A 233 -5.87 10.29 13.83
C GLY A 233 -6.32 8.87 13.56
N ALA A 234 -7.25 8.78 12.62
CA ALA A 234 -7.77 7.54 12.07
C ALA A 234 -7.95 7.66 10.55
N GLY A 235 -7.79 6.56 9.84
CA GLY A 235 -7.98 6.55 8.39
C GLY A 235 -8.27 5.17 7.83
N LEU A 236 -8.70 5.16 6.59
CA LEU A 236 -8.82 3.96 5.76
C LEU A 236 -7.81 4.08 4.63
N SER A 237 -7.05 3.03 4.40
CA SER A 237 -6.04 2.98 3.35
C SER A 237 -6.26 1.77 2.46
N SER A 238 -6.03 1.95 1.17
CA SER A 238 -6.07 0.88 0.17
C SER A 238 -4.89 1.04 -0.78
N ASN A 239 -4.12 -0.04 -0.90
CA ASN A 239 -2.99 -0.17 -1.80
C ASN A 239 -3.30 -1.25 -2.84
N ALA A 240 -3.07 -0.96 -4.10
CA ALA A 240 -3.23 -1.92 -5.19
C ALA A 240 -1.99 -1.87 -6.09
N LEU A 241 -1.44 -3.04 -6.37
CA LEU A 241 -0.33 -3.27 -7.31
C LEU A 241 -0.78 -4.30 -8.33
N GLU A 242 -0.68 -3.95 -9.61
CA GLU A 242 -0.96 -4.83 -10.73
C GLU A 242 0.27 -4.88 -11.63
N ILE A 243 0.70 -6.08 -11.99
CA ILE A 243 1.79 -6.32 -12.92
C ILE A 243 1.29 -7.32 -13.94
N GLU A 244 1.47 -7.02 -15.21
CA GLU A 244 1.09 -7.87 -16.33
C GLU A 244 2.27 -7.97 -17.28
N GLU A 245 2.58 -9.19 -17.70
CA GLU A 245 3.56 -9.52 -18.71
C GLU A 245 2.84 -10.28 -19.83
N ASP A 246 2.87 -9.70 -21.02
CA ASP A 246 2.30 -10.28 -22.24
C ASP A 246 3.45 -10.80 -23.13
N ASP A 247 3.85 -12.07 -22.98
CA ASP A 247 4.77 -12.76 -23.89
C ASP A 247 3.98 -13.50 -24.98
N LEU A 248 4.65 -13.84 -26.07
CA LEU A 248 4.07 -14.61 -27.18
C LEU A 248 3.55 -16.00 -26.76
N ASN A 249 4.12 -16.57 -25.71
CA ASN A 249 3.85 -17.93 -25.25
C ASN A 249 3.03 -17.99 -23.98
N TYR A 250 3.01 -16.92 -23.18
CA TYR A 250 2.27 -16.87 -21.91
C TYR A 250 1.88 -15.44 -21.54
N GLN A 251 0.82 -15.32 -20.76
CA GLN A 251 0.44 -14.09 -20.09
C GLN A 251 0.55 -14.32 -18.58
N LEU A 252 1.40 -13.55 -17.91
CA LEU A 252 1.52 -13.55 -16.46
C LEU A 252 0.83 -12.32 -15.91
N ARG A 253 -0.04 -12.50 -14.93
CA ARG A 253 -0.70 -11.40 -14.22
C ARG A 253 -0.55 -11.57 -12.72
N PHE A 254 -0.05 -10.54 -12.07
CA PHE A 254 0.02 -10.42 -10.62
C PHE A 254 -0.85 -9.27 -10.17
N ASN A 255 -1.85 -9.56 -9.33
CA ASN A 255 -2.71 -8.56 -8.69
C ASN A 255 -2.56 -8.67 -7.19
N ASN A 256 -2.26 -7.57 -6.53
CA ASN A 256 -2.18 -7.50 -5.08
C ASN A 256 -2.96 -6.29 -4.57
N THR A 257 -3.90 -6.51 -3.66
CA THR A 257 -4.68 -5.44 -3.02
C THR A 257 -4.65 -5.62 -1.52
N ILE A 258 -4.22 -4.56 -0.84
CA ILE A 258 -4.16 -4.48 0.62
C ILE A 258 -5.04 -3.32 1.06
N SER A 259 -5.99 -3.57 1.94
CA SER A 259 -6.86 -2.52 2.49
C SER A 259 -6.99 -2.69 4.00
N GLY A 260 -7.04 -1.58 4.73
CA GLY A 260 -7.11 -1.61 6.17
C GLY A 260 -7.43 -0.27 6.82
N ALA A 261 -7.48 -0.31 8.15
CA ALA A 261 -7.69 0.85 8.99
C ALA A 261 -6.38 1.28 9.66
N LEU A 262 -6.15 2.58 9.71
CA LEU A 262 -5.01 3.21 10.34
C LEU A 262 -5.45 3.96 11.59
N LEU A 263 -4.81 3.70 12.73
CA LEU A 263 -4.95 4.47 13.96
C LEU A 263 -3.57 4.98 14.37
N TYR A 264 -3.44 6.27 14.65
CA TYR A 264 -2.14 6.87 14.87
C TYR A 264 -2.12 8.06 15.82
N VAL A 265 -0.92 8.34 16.30
CA VAL A 265 -0.57 9.59 16.96
C VAL A 265 0.34 10.37 16.02
N ALA A 266 0.07 11.65 15.86
CA ALA A 266 0.92 12.55 15.08
C ALA A 266 1.49 13.67 15.97
N THR A 267 2.71 14.11 15.62
CA THR A 267 3.36 15.27 16.26
C THR A 267 3.74 16.29 15.21
N TYR A 268 3.65 17.60 15.59
CA TYR A 268 3.86 18.73 14.69
C TYR A 268 4.72 19.81 15.34
N PHE A 269 5.70 20.34 14.57
CA PHE A 269 6.65 21.37 15.02
C PHE A 269 6.91 22.41 13.94
#